data_816d764de271d2d5c33e4f56e728cf17
#
_entry.id   816d764de271d2d5c33e4f56e728cf17
#
_cell.length_a   1.000
_cell.length_b   1.000
_cell.length_c   1.000
_cell.angle_alpha   90.00
_cell.angle_beta   90.00
_cell.angle_gamma   90.00
#
_symmetry.space_group_name_H-M   'P 1'
#
loop_
_entity.id
_entity.type
_entity.pdbx_description
1 polymer ?
#
loop_
_entity_poly.entity_id
_entity_poly.type
_entity_poly.pdbx_seq_one_letter_code
_entity_poly.pdbx_strand_id
1 'polypeptide(L)'
;LSIGLEPDFGSFTYDKVLIAGQEFVKVGFADPSLSGYYAAVVADTKHPRVNATDADRLVTLVGRFPRSVLAEFNTHRVFSRNSASSRARNVKSVVEGVLQDPYVPLFTENTPGMSGCFLRDAAAAQRAREDWLSARDSAVDAFLRVLMGAEYDPGLSPMENLDYYYANIYKNPGVSSTGVHKQDVNRLLEPFMWHEVVFTSAHWENFFTLRCDFEHTYIPFYAFAVLVREALRVSTPTIGEYHTPFLTGEEKNQLTGNMFADQGLLMKSSSVAANISYRDAADTQASIRLGERLLDAGHMSPFEHVAYASTALGTPLGGNLGGLWDQYRRFLETENNNL
;
A
#
# COMPACT_ATOMS: atom_id res chain seq x y z
N LEU A 1 5.98 -25.16 -10.05
CA LEU A 1 6.37 -23.85 -10.61
C LEU A 1 7.56 -24.07 -11.52
N SER A 2 7.44 -23.74 -12.82
CA SER A 2 8.51 -23.87 -13.82
C SER A 2 9.64 -22.90 -13.46
N ILE A 3 10.71 -23.45 -12.88
CA ILE A 3 11.91 -22.71 -12.53
C ILE A 3 12.71 -22.55 -13.82
N GLY A 4 12.99 -21.34 -14.24
CA GLY A 4 13.87 -21.03 -15.37
C GLY A 4 13.21 -20.43 -16.61
N LEU A 5 11.93 -20.09 -16.58
CA LEU A 5 11.31 -19.26 -17.61
C LEU A 5 11.23 -17.81 -17.13
N GLU A 6 11.48 -16.86 -18.03
CA GLU A 6 11.25 -15.45 -17.74
C GLU A 6 9.76 -15.24 -17.37
N PRO A 7 9.45 -14.52 -16.28
CA PRO A 7 8.06 -14.26 -15.89
C PRO A 7 7.31 -13.52 -16.99
N ASP A 8 6.06 -13.88 -17.19
CA ASP A 8 5.19 -13.19 -18.13
C ASP A 8 4.58 -11.94 -17.47
N PHE A 9 5.16 -10.80 -17.79
CA PHE A 9 4.63 -9.47 -17.38
C PHE A 9 3.54 -8.92 -18.32
N GLY A 10 3.16 -9.65 -19.34
CA GLY A 10 2.17 -9.21 -20.34
C GLY A 10 0.78 -9.81 -20.16
N SER A 11 0.63 -10.86 -19.36
CA SER A 11 -0.65 -11.53 -19.12
C SER A 11 -1.20 -11.20 -17.73
N PHE A 12 -2.44 -10.70 -17.69
CA PHE A 12 -3.07 -10.18 -16.48
C PHE A 12 -4.31 -10.97 -16.08
N THR A 13 -4.59 -10.96 -14.77
CA THR A 13 -5.86 -11.39 -14.19
C THR A 13 -6.66 -10.19 -13.71
N TYR A 14 -8.00 -10.32 -13.72
CA TYR A 14 -8.93 -9.27 -13.32
C TYR A 14 -9.93 -9.88 -12.33
N ASP A 15 -9.54 -9.92 -11.08
CA ASP A 15 -10.33 -10.52 -10.02
C ASP A 15 -11.11 -9.45 -9.24
N LYS A 16 -12.19 -9.85 -8.60
CA LYS A 16 -12.86 -8.98 -7.63
C LYS A 16 -12.16 -9.05 -6.30
N VAL A 17 -11.96 -7.89 -5.68
CA VAL A 17 -11.41 -7.77 -4.33
C VAL A 17 -12.28 -6.87 -3.48
N LEU A 18 -12.49 -7.26 -2.23
CA LEU A 18 -13.18 -6.44 -1.25
C LEU A 18 -12.15 -5.55 -0.55
N ILE A 19 -12.29 -4.23 -0.68
CA ILE A 19 -11.44 -3.23 -0.02
C ILE A 19 -12.35 -2.26 0.72
N ALA A 20 -12.15 -2.13 2.02
CA ALA A 20 -12.99 -1.26 2.86
C ALA A 20 -14.50 -1.50 2.72
N GLY A 21 -14.91 -2.76 2.55
CA GLY A 21 -16.31 -3.14 2.39
C GLY A 21 -16.91 -2.89 1.00
N GLN A 22 -16.13 -2.45 0.03
CA GLN A 22 -16.55 -2.22 -1.35
C GLN A 22 -15.80 -3.13 -2.32
N GLU A 23 -16.47 -3.53 -3.40
CA GLU A 23 -15.90 -4.40 -4.43
C GLU A 23 -15.19 -3.59 -5.51
N PHE A 24 -13.93 -3.96 -5.80
CA PHE A 24 -13.09 -3.36 -6.83
C PHE A 24 -12.49 -4.42 -7.75
N VAL A 25 -12.05 -4.02 -8.93
CA VAL A 25 -11.28 -4.89 -9.83
C VAL A 25 -9.81 -4.83 -9.40
N LYS A 26 -9.29 -5.98 -9.00
CA LYS A 26 -7.87 -6.20 -8.70
C LYS A 26 -7.19 -6.70 -9.98
N VAL A 27 -6.21 -5.97 -10.47
CA VAL A 27 -5.34 -6.40 -11.55
C VAL A 27 -4.13 -7.10 -10.95
N GLY A 28 -3.91 -8.34 -11.34
CA GLY A 28 -2.75 -9.14 -10.98
C GLY A 28 -2.07 -9.73 -12.23
N PHE A 29 -1.03 -10.51 -12.06
CA PHE A 29 -0.42 -11.28 -13.15
C PHE A 29 -1.05 -12.66 -13.23
N ALA A 30 -1.16 -13.20 -14.46
CA ALA A 30 -1.53 -14.58 -14.68
C ALA A 30 -0.38 -15.55 -14.34
N ASP A 31 0.86 -15.08 -14.36
CA ASP A 31 2.04 -15.86 -13.97
C ASP A 31 2.06 -16.07 -12.45
N PRO A 32 2.04 -17.36 -11.98
CA PRO A 32 2.03 -17.66 -10.55
C PRO A 32 3.27 -17.18 -9.78
N SER A 33 4.41 -16.96 -10.45
CA SER A 33 5.62 -16.45 -9.81
C SER A 33 5.48 -14.98 -9.39
N LEU A 34 4.48 -14.29 -9.94
CA LEU A 34 4.16 -12.89 -9.68
C LEU A 34 2.84 -12.72 -8.87
N SER A 35 2.29 -13.81 -8.33
CA SER A 35 0.95 -13.83 -7.69
C SER A 35 0.80 -12.86 -6.49
N GLY A 36 1.90 -12.49 -5.86
CA GLY A 36 1.88 -11.57 -4.72
C GLY A 36 1.68 -10.10 -5.07
N TYR A 37 1.85 -9.71 -6.34
CA TYR A 37 1.68 -8.34 -6.80
C TYR A 37 0.21 -8.04 -7.18
N TYR A 38 -0.27 -6.85 -6.88
CA TYR A 38 -1.52 -6.36 -7.46
C TYR A 38 -1.63 -4.84 -7.44
N ALA A 39 -2.55 -4.33 -8.27
CA ALA A 39 -3.05 -2.97 -8.23
C ALA A 39 -4.57 -2.97 -8.43
N ALA A 40 -5.28 -2.12 -7.68
CA ALA A 40 -6.72 -1.92 -7.81
C ALA A 40 -7.03 -0.43 -7.77
N VAL A 41 -7.75 0.08 -8.78
CA VAL A 41 -8.24 1.46 -8.78
C VAL A 41 -9.46 1.54 -7.88
N VAL A 42 -9.42 2.39 -6.86
CA VAL A 42 -10.51 2.58 -5.88
C VAL A 42 -11.25 3.90 -6.07
N ALA A 43 -10.64 4.85 -6.76
CA ALA A 43 -11.31 6.05 -7.26
C ALA A 43 -10.59 6.55 -8.52
N ASP A 44 -11.37 6.96 -9.51
CA ASP A 44 -10.88 7.47 -10.78
C ASP A 44 -11.81 8.60 -11.22
N THR A 45 -11.33 9.83 -11.12
CA THR A 45 -12.15 11.02 -11.33
C THR A 45 -11.49 11.93 -12.35
N LYS A 46 -12.27 12.35 -13.34
CA LYS A 46 -11.88 13.31 -14.35
C LYS A 46 -12.49 14.68 -14.03
N HIS A 47 -11.68 15.72 -14.13
CA HIS A 47 -12.11 17.09 -13.87
C HIS A 47 -13.25 17.53 -14.83
N PRO A 48 -14.38 18.10 -14.33
CA PRO A 48 -15.56 18.35 -15.17
C PRO A 48 -15.39 19.52 -16.17
N ARG A 49 -14.42 20.42 -15.94
CA ARG A 49 -14.27 21.66 -16.70
C ARG A 49 -13.19 21.62 -17.79
N VAL A 50 -12.47 20.52 -17.90
CA VAL A 50 -11.36 20.44 -18.85
C VAL A 50 -11.77 19.58 -20.02
N ASN A 51 -11.52 20.09 -21.24
CA ASN A 51 -11.64 19.29 -22.46
C ASN A 51 -10.69 18.10 -22.35
N ALA A 52 -11.26 17.06 -21.91
CA ALA A 52 -10.90 15.68 -21.74
C ALA A 52 -9.52 15.25 -22.28
N THR A 53 -8.44 15.59 -21.60
CA THR A 53 -7.16 14.88 -21.74
C THR A 53 -6.96 13.95 -20.53
N ASP A 54 -6.15 12.89 -20.67
CA ASP A 54 -5.84 11.99 -19.55
C ASP A 54 -5.02 12.68 -18.44
N ALA A 55 -4.46 13.85 -18.72
CA ALA A 55 -3.75 14.69 -17.76
C ALA A 55 -4.63 15.25 -16.62
N ASP A 56 -5.94 15.13 -16.76
CA ASP A 56 -6.92 15.73 -15.84
C ASP A 56 -7.57 14.70 -14.91
N ARG A 57 -7.07 13.46 -14.94
CA ARG A 57 -7.53 12.37 -14.08
C ARG A 57 -6.80 12.39 -12.75
N LEU A 58 -7.58 12.40 -11.67
CA LEU A 58 -7.09 12.10 -10.33
C LEU A 58 -7.47 10.67 -9.98
N VAL A 59 -6.47 9.84 -9.70
CA VAL A 59 -6.69 8.41 -9.47
C VAL A 59 -6.10 8.00 -8.13
N THR A 60 -6.89 7.27 -7.34
CA THR A 60 -6.44 6.57 -6.14
C THR A 60 -6.43 5.07 -6.38
N LEU A 61 -5.30 4.45 -6.05
CA LEU A 61 -5.12 3.00 -6.12
C LEU A 61 -4.76 2.43 -4.76
N VAL A 62 -5.10 1.15 -4.58
CA VAL A 62 -4.49 0.27 -3.60
C VAL A 62 -3.57 -0.68 -4.35
N GLY A 63 -2.33 -0.82 -3.89
CA GLY A 63 -1.36 -1.69 -4.52
C GLY A 63 -0.54 -2.49 -3.54
N ARG A 64 -0.03 -3.64 -3.98
CA ARG A 64 0.82 -4.54 -3.21
C ARG A 64 2.10 -4.86 -3.97
N PHE A 65 3.22 -4.66 -3.31
CA PHE A 65 4.57 -4.92 -3.81
C PHE A 65 5.49 -5.36 -2.67
N PRO A 66 6.70 -5.91 -2.95
CA PRO A 66 7.65 -6.27 -1.90
C PRO A 66 8.08 -5.06 -1.06
N ARG A 67 8.22 -5.24 0.23
CA ARG A 67 8.62 -4.16 1.16
C ARG A 67 9.91 -3.46 0.73
N SER A 68 10.83 -4.17 0.08
CA SER A 68 12.09 -3.62 -0.46
C SER A 68 11.91 -2.50 -1.48
N VAL A 69 10.79 -2.48 -2.21
CA VAL A 69 10.46 -1.45 -3.22
C VAL A 69 10.10 -0.10 -2.60
N LEU A 70 9.69 -0.08 -1.33
CA LEU A 70 9.13 1.12 -0.70
C LEU A 70 10.06 2.34 -0.74
N ALA A 71 11.36 2.15 -0.58
CA ALA A 71 12.32 3.25 -0.59
C ALA A 71 12.34 3.97 -1.95
N GLU A 72 12.36 3.19 -3.05
CA GLU A 72 12.31 3.74 -4.40
C GLU A 72 10.92 4.30 -4.73
N PHE A 73 9.84 3.63 -4.33
CA PHE A 73 8.48 4.15 -4.49
C PHE A 73 8.32 5.53 -3.83
N ASN A 74 8.96 5.74 -2.68
CA ASN A 74 8.94 7.02 -1.97
C ASN A 74 9.68 8.16 -2.69
N THR A 75 10.49 7.87 -3.72
CA THR A 75 11.12 8.93 -4.53
C THR A 75 10.14 9.66 -5.45
N HIS A 76 8.98 9.05 -5.75
CA HIS A 76 7.91 9.67 -6.54
C HIS A 76 7.07 10.62 -5.67
N ARG A 77 7.54 11.86 -5.50
CA ARG A 77 6.99 12.85 -4.56
C ARG A 77 5.61 13.39 -4.92
N VAL A 78 5.20 13.21 -6.18
CA VAL A 78 3.86 13.60 -6.66
C VAL A 78 2.77 12.62 -6.22
N PHE A 79 3.12 11.51 -5.58
CA PHE A 79 2.17 10.56 -5.03
C PHE A 79 1.86 10.90 -3.57
N SER A 80 0.60 11.12 -3.26
CA SER A 80 0.07 10.99 -1.89
C SER A 80 0.06 9.53 -1.51
N ARG A 81 0.50 9.17 -0.29
CA ARG A 81 0.72 7.76 0.08
C ARG A 81 0.38 7.50 1.54
N ASN A 82 -0.37 6.42 1.77
CA ASN A 82 -0.59 5.86 3.10
C ASN A 82 -0.36 4.35 3.10
N SER A 83 0.31 3.86 4.11
CA SER A 83 0.56 2.43 4.28
C SER A 83 0.74 2.08 5.76
N ALA A 84 0.50 0.80 6.10
CA ALA A 84 0.72 0.33 7.46
C ALA A 84 2.21 0.39 7.83
N SER A 85 2.51 1.09 8.92
CA SER A 85 3.85 1.05 9.51
C SER A 85 4.06 -0.24 10.29
N SER A 86 5.32 -0.66 10.47
CA SER A 86 5.71 -1.79 11.34
C SER A 86 5.18 -1.63 12.78
N ARG A 87 4.97 -0.39 13.22
CA ARG A 87 4.42 -0.05 14.53
C ARG A 87 2.94 -0.40 14.67
N ALA A 88 2.16 -0.24 13.59
CA ALA A 88 0.72 -0.47 13.60
C ALA A 88 0.36 -1.95 13.44
N ARG A 89 1.21 -2.74 12.75
CA ARG A 89 0.91 -4.13 12.44
C ARG A 89 0.95 -5.03 13.67
N ASN A 90 0.02 -5.98 13.70
CA ASN A 90 -0.01 -7.02 14.71
C ASN A 90 1.13 -8.03 14.47
N VAL A 91 1.83 -8.42 15.53
CA VAL A 91 2.93 -9.39 15.50
C VAL A 91 2.51 -10.70 14.85
N LYS A 92 1.37 -11.27 15.27
CA LYS A 92 0.88 -12.55 14.74
C LYS A 92 0.62 -12.47 13.25
N SER A 93 -0.07 -11.43 12.76
CA SER A 93 -0.37 -11.26 11.34
C SER A 93 0.89 -11.04 10.48
N VAL A 94 1.95 -10.46 11.05
CA VAL A 94 3.23 -10.30 10.34
C VAL A 94 3.91 -11.65 10.14
N VAL A 95 4.00 -12.47 11.20
CA VAL A 95 4.61 -13.81 11.13
C VAL A 95 3.79 -14.74 10.25
N GLU A 96 2.46 -14.76 10.40
CA GLU A 96 1.57 -15.55 9.53
C GLU A 96 1.77 -15.19 8.05
N GLY A 97 1.79 -13.90 7.72
CA GLY A 97 1.99 -13.43 6.35
C GLY A 97 3.34 -13.87 5.77
N VAL A 98 4.42 -13.77 6.54
CA VAL A 98 5.77 -14.18 6.11
C VAL A 98 5.89 -15.71 5.98
N LEU A 99 5.17 -16.48 6.79
CA LEU A 99 5.20 -17.95 6.69
C LEU A 99 4.35 -18.48 5.54
N GLN A 100 3.15 -17.92 5.33
CA GLN A 100 2.18 -18.40 4.35
C GLN A 100 2.45 -17.87 2.94
N ASP A 101 2.85 -16.60 2.83
CA ASP A 101 3.05 -15.90 1.56
C ASP A 101 4.30 -14.98 1.64
N PRO A 102 5.51 -15.55 1.80
CA PRO A 102 6.74 -14.77 1.82
C PRO A 102 7.03 -14.16 0.46
N TYR A 103 7.52 -12.93 0.46
CA TYR A 103 8.18 -12.43 -0.73
C TYR A 103 9.46 -13.22 -0.99
N VAL A 104 9.59 -13.73 -2.21
CA VAL A 104 10.81 -14.35 -2.72
C VAL A 104 11.21 -13.59 -3.99
N PRO A 105 12.45 -13.09 -4.08
CA PRO A 105 12.91 -12.36 -5.27
C PRO A 105 12.86 -13.22 -6.54
N LEU A 106 12.61 -12.56 -7.66
CA LEU A 106 12.98 -13.09 -8.96
C LEU A 106 14.50 -12.84 -9.13
N PHE A 107 15.30 -13.85 -8.87
CA PHE A 107 16.76 -13.71 -8.85
C PHE A 107 17.31 -13.33 -10.23
N THR A 108 18.22 -12.36 -10.25
CA THR A 108 18.83 -11.81 -11.47
C THR A 108 20.32 -12.15 -11.53
N GLU A 109 20.87 -12.17 -12.74
CA GLU A 109 22.30 -12.32 -12.96
C GLU A 109 23.07 -11.08 -12.47
N ASN A 110 24.29 -11.30 -11.99
CA ASN A 110 25.17 -10.19 -11.60
C ASN A 110 25.73 -9.52 -12.85
N THR A 111 25.02 -8.51 -13.35
CA THR A 111 25.43 -7.69 -14.50
C THR A 111 25.71 -6.27 -14.08
N PRO A 112 26.58 -5.51 -14.79
CA PRO A 112 26.76 -4.08 -14.51
C PRO A 112 25.45 -3.31 -14.68
N GLY A 113 25.15 -2.42 -13.72
CA GLY A 113 23.92 -1.61 -13.73
C GLY A 113 22.75 -2.32 -13.04
N MET A 114 21.52 -1.84 -13.30
CA MET A 114 20.27 -2.39 -12.74
C MET A 114 19.51 -3.24 -13.77
N SER A 115 20.20 -3.83 -14.76
CA SER A 115 19.56 -4.58 -15.84
C SER A 115 18.85 -5.83 -15.32
N GLY A 116 17.64 -6.06 -15.83
CA GLY A 116 16.73 -7.10 -15.40
C GLY A 116 17.00 -8.47 -16.03
N CYS A 117 18.24 -8.90 -16.21
CA CYS A 117 18.55 -10.25 -16.68
C CYS A 117 18.24 -11.26 -15.58
N PHE A 118 17.27 -12.15 -15.82
CA PHE A 118 16.98 -13.24 -14.89
C PHE A 118 18.10 -14.28 -14.87
N LEU A 119 18.29 -14.88 -13.70
CA LEU A 119 19.24 -15.97 -13.53
C LEU A 119 18.84 -17.19 -14.39
N ARG A 120 19.66 -17.51 -15.39
CA ARG A 120 19.36 -18.55 -16.39
C ARG A 120 19.60 -19.95 -15.89
N ASP A 121 20.53 -20.12 -14.94
CA ASP A 121 20.77 -21.43 -14.30
C ASP A 121 19.65 -21.75 -13.34
N ALA A 122 18.73 -22.62 -13.76
CA ALA A 122 17.59 -23.06 -12.98
C ALA A 122 18.00 -23.71 -11.63
N ALA A 123 19.13 -24.43 -11.59
CA ALA A 123 19.62 -25.04 -10.35
C ALA A 123 20.15 -23.96 -9.39
N ALA A 124 20.82 -22.91 -9.89
CA ALA A 124 21.26 -21.79 -9.09
C ALA A 124 20.06 -20.97 -8.59
N ALA A 125 19.05 -20.74 -9.43
CA ALA A 125 17.83 -20.05 -9.03
C ALA A 125 17.07 -20.82 -7.93
N GLN A 126 17.00 -22.15 -8.05
CA GLN A 126 16.37 -23.00 -7.03
C GLN A 126 17.14 -22.94 -5.70
N ARG A 127 18.47 -23.05 -5.72
CA ARG A 127 19.30 -22.92 -4.50
C ARG A 127 19.11 -21.55 -3.85
N ALA A 128 19.15 -20.48 -4.63
CA ALA A 128 18.95 -19.11 -4.11
C ALA A 128 17.57 -18.97 -3.46
N ARG A 129 16.53 -19.60 -4.03
CA ARG A 129 15.19 -19.63 -3.44
C ARG A 129 15.17 -20.38 -2.09
N GLU A 130 15.81 -21.54 -2.04
CA GLU A 130 15.88 -22.36 -0.82
C GLU A 130 16.65 -21.63 0.29
N ASP A 131 17.79 -21.02 -0.05
CA ASP A 131 18.57 -20.20 0.88
C ASP A 131 17.81 -18.99 1.38
N TRP A 132 17.03 -18.32 0.49
CA TRP A 132 16.16 -17.19 0.88
C TRP A 132 15.07 -17.60 1.87
N LEU A 133 14.42 -18.75 1.63
CA LEU A 133 13.42 -19.29 2.54
C LEU A 133 14.03 -19.78 3.86
N SER A 134 15.23 -20.34 3.85
CA SER A 134 15.98 -20.69 5.06
C SER A 134 16.35 -19.44 5.88
N ALA A 135 16.75 -18.35 5.20
CA ALA A 135 16.99 -17.06 5.84
C ALA A 135 15.70 -16.48 6.48
N ARG A 136 14.54 -16.63 5.81
CA ARG A 136 13.23 -16.29 6.37
C ARG A 136 12.97 -17.06 7.67
N ASP A 137 13.17 -18.39 7.69
CA ASP A 137 12.92 -19.22 8.86
C ASP A 137 13.84 -18.83 10.03
N SER A 138 15.11 -18.54 9.71
CA SER A 138 16.07 -18.02 10.70
C SER A 138 15.68 -16.64 11.24
N ALA A 139 15.11 -15.77 10.39
CA ALA A 139 14.62 -14.46 10.81
C ALA A 139 13.36 -14.57 11.69
N VAL A 140 12.45 -15.51 11.39
CA VAL A 140 11.28 -15.80 12.23
C VAL A 140 11.70 -16.32 13.60
N ASP A 141 12.68 -17.24 13.65
CA ASP A 141 13.24 -17.75 14.89
C ASP A 141 13.88 -16.63 15.74
N ALA A 142 14.70 -15.78 15.12
CA ALA A 142 15.29 -14.62 15.77
C ALA A 142 14.23 -13.63 16.27
N PHE A 143 13.19 -13.40 15.48
CA PHE A 143 12.04 -12.58 15.84
C PHE A 143 11.36 -13.08 17.11
N LEU A 144 11.06 -14.39 17.20
CA LEU A 144 10.43 -14.99 18.37
C LEU A 144 11.32 -14.92 19.61
N ARG A 145 12.63 -15.17 19.46
CA ARG A 145 13.59 -15.00 20.57
C ARG A 145 13.64 -13.57 21.09
N VAL A 146 13.65 -12.58 20.22
CA VAL A 146 13.62 -11.17 20.63
C VAL A 146 12.31 -10.80 21.29
N LEU A 147 11.17 -11.34 20.80
CA LEU A 147 9.85 -11.05 21.34
C LEU A 147 9.61 -11.69 22.72
N MET A 148 10.01 -12.94 22.88
CA MET A 148 9.63 -13.81 23.99
C MET A 148 10.75 -14.01 25.04
N GLY A 149 12.00 -13.82 24.65
CA GLY A 149 13.14 -14.03 25.54
C GLY A 149 13.22 -15.47 26.06
N ALA A 150 13.25 -15.62 27.39
CA ALA A 150 13.35 -16.91 28.05
C ALA A 150 12.11 -17.82 27.87
N GLU A 151 10.99 -17.24 27.47
CA GLU A 151 9.73 -17.98 27.24
C GLU A 151 9.66 -18.59 25.82
N TYR A 152 10.65 -18.32 24.97
CA TYR A 152 10.72 -18.91 23.63
C TYR A 152 11.09 -20.40 23.72
N ASP A 153 10.29 -21.26 23.08
CA ASP A 153 10.56 -22.70 22.99
C ASP A 153 10.89 -23.10 21.54
N PRO A 154 12.15 -23.46 21.24
CA PRO A 154 12.55 -23.92 19.91
C PRO A 154 11.94 -25.28 19.50
N GLY A 155 11.33 -26.00 20.41
CA GLY A 155 10.59 -27.25 20.16
C GLY A 155 9.18 -27.04 19.62
N LEU A 156 8.65 -25.82 19.72
CA LEU A 156 7.33 -25.44 19.22
C LEU A 156 7.44 -24.76 17.85
N SER A 157 6.39 -24.90 17.05
CA SER A 157 6.28 -24.12 15.80
C SER A 157 6.19 -22.62 16.09
N PRO A 158 6.50 -21.76 15.10
CA PRO A 158 6.36 -20.32 15.27
C PRO A 158 4.96 -19.86 15.72
N MET A 159 3.92 -20.52 15.22
CA MET A 159 2.54 -20.18 15.56
C MET A 159 2.16 -20.62 16.98
N GLU A 160 2.61 -21.80 17.43
CA GLU A 160 2.41 -22.25 18.81
C GLU A 160 3.12 -21.35 19.82
N ASN A 161 4.35 -20.90 19.52
CA ASN A 161 5.05 -19.90 20.32
C ASN A 161 4.24 -18.58 20.41
N LEU A 162 3.68 -18.10 19.29
CA LEU A 162 2.87 -16.88 19.28
C LEU A 162 1.54 -17.08 20.03
N ASP A 163 0.90 -18.21 19.92
CA ASP A 163 -0.32 -18.50 20.68
C ASP A 163 -0.03 -18.52 22.18
N TYR A 164 1.08 -19.13 22.60
CA TYR A 164 1.56 -19.05 23.98
C TYR A 164 1.84 -17.61 24.42
N TYR A 165 2.55 -16.81 23.58
CA TYR A 165 2.84 -15.41 23.86
C TYR A 165 1.56 -14.59 24.09
N TYR A 166 0.55 -14.73 23.24
CA TYR A 166 -0.70 -14.00 23.40
C TYR A 166 -1.54 -14.48 24.57
N ALA A 167 -1.48 -15.76 24.90
CA ALA A 167 -2.22 -16.32 26.03
C ALA A 167 -1.61 -15.91 27.39
N ASN A 168 -0.29 -15.92 27.50
CA ASN A 168 0.41 -15.86 28.77
C ASN A 168 1.21 -14.57 28.99
N ILE A 169 1.90 -14.06 27.97
CA ILE A 169 2.83 -12.93 28.11
C ILE A 169 2.13 -11.61 27.80
N TYR A 170 1.47 -11.52 26.65
CA TYR A 170 0.88 -10.25 26.19
C TYR A 170 -0.27 -9.76 27.10
N LYS A 171 -1.06 -10.66 27.65
CA LYS A 171 -2.17 -10.33 28.55
C LYS A 171 -1.74 -10.10 30.00
N ASN A 172 -0.52 -10.51 30.36
CA ASN A 172 0.04 -10.39 31.70
C ASN A 172 1.35 -9.58 31.66
N PRO A 173 1.29 -8.24 31.66
CA PRO A 173 2.49 -7.40 31.55
C PRO A 173 3.51 -7.55 32.70
N GLY A 174 3.21 -8.36 33.72
CA GLY A 174 4.15 -8.71 34.78
C GLY A 174 4.95 -10.00 34.55
N VAL A 175 4.67 -10.74 33.48
CA VAL A 175 5.44 -11.92 33.06
C VAL A 175 6.47 -11.45 32.03
N SER A 176 7.72 -11.91 32.14
CA SER A 176 8.88 -11.40 31.43
C SER A 176 8.64 -11.30 29.90
N SER A 177 8.48 -10.10 29.41
CA SER A 177 8.79 -9.77 28.02
C SER A 177 10.20 -9.19 27.99
N THR A 178 10.89 -9.31 26.86
CA THR A 178 12.22 -8.69 26.71
C THR A 178 12.18 -7.15 26.81
N GLY A 179 10.98 -6.56 26.85
CA GLY A 179 10.76 -5.12 26.82
C GLY A 179 11.01 -4.47 25.44
N VAL A 180 11.38 -5.27 24.43
CA VAL A 180 11.60 -4.76 23.07
C VAL A 180 10.27 -4.44 22.41
N HIS A 181 10.15 -3.23 21.87
CA HIS A 181 8.93 -2.79 21.24
C HIS A 181 8.69 -3.53 19.90
N LYS A 182 7.42 -3.93 19.63
CA LYS A 182 7.03 -4.67 18.42
C LYS A 182 7.46 -3.99 17.10
N GLN A 183 7.61 -2.67 17.06
CA GLN A 183 8.08 -1.96 15.86
C GLN A 183 9.49 -2.38 15.45
N ASP A 184 10.36 -2.69 16.43
CA ASP A 184 11.74 -3.07 16.17
C ASP A 184 11.80 -4.56 15.81
N VAL A 185 11.02 -5.38 16.53
CA VAL A 185 10.91 -6.82 16.24
C VAL A 185 10.34 -7.06 14.85
N ASN A 186 9.25 -6.38 14.45
CA ASN A 186 8.63 -6.52 13.13
C ASN A 186 9.58 -6.22 11.97
N ARG A 187 10.62 -5.39 12.17
CA ARG A 187 11.60 -5.05 11.13
C ARG A 187 12.54 -6.20 10.75
N LEU A 188 12.71 -7.18 11.62
CA LEU A 188 13.49 -8.40 11.30
C LEU A 188 12.92 -9.17 10.11
N LEU A 189 11.62 -9.04 9.86
CA LEU A 189 10.90 -9.75 8.80
C LEU A 189 10.69 -8.93 7.54
N GLU A 190 11.05 -7.64 7.51
CA GLU A 190 10.80 -6.74 6.37
C GLU A 190 11.30 -7.26 5.01
N PRO A 191 12.45 -7.95 4.89
CA PRO A 191 12.91 -8.49 3.60
C PRO A 191 11.96 -9.50 2.97
N PHE A 192 11.17 -10.19 3.78
CA PHE A 192 10.26 -11.27 3.37
C PHE A 192 8.80 -10.81 3.28
N MET A 193 8.53 -9.51 3.51
CA MET A 193 7.18 -8.98 3.60
C MET A 193 6.71 -8.37 2.30
N TRP A 194 5.43 -8.56 2.02
CA TRP A 194 4.66 -7.73 1.12
C TRP A 194 4.25 -6.43 1.81
N HIS A 195 4.10 -5.39 1.01
CA HIS A 195 3.69 -4.07 1.44
C HIS A 195 2.48 -3.59 0.67
N GLU A 196 1.43 -3.21 1.38
CA GLU A 196 0.23 -2.61 0.79
C GLU A 196 0.25 -1.10 1.00
N VAL A 197 -0.14 -0.37 -0.04
CA VAL A 197 -0.14 1.09 -0.06
C VAL A 197 -1.38 1.61 -0.75
N VAL A 198 -1.99 2.66 -0.17
CA VAL A 198 -2.92 3.55 -0.87
C VAL A 198 -2.10 4.70 -1.44
N PHE A 199 -2.31 5.03 -2.69
CA PHE A 199 -1.62 6.16 -3.31
C PHE A 199 -2.51 6.86 -4.33
N THR A 200 -2.37 8.19 -4.39
CA THR A 200 -3.17 9.07 -5.23
C THR A 200 -2.27 9.99 -6.03
N SER A 201 -2.55 10.15 -7.30
CA SER A 201 -1.85 11.11 -8.16
C SER A 201 -2.70 11.55 -9.35
N ALA A 202 -2.38 12.74 -9.87
CA ALA A 202 -2.79 13.21 -11.19
C ALA A 202 -1.64 13.14 -12.22
N HIS A 203 -0.42 12.77 -11.80
CA HIS A 203 0.80 12.84 -12.60
C HIS A 203 1.45 11.47 -12.73
N TRP A 204 1.15 10.75 -13.80
CA TRP A 204 1.55 9.36 -14.03
C TRP A 204 2.69 9.19 -15.02
N GLU A 205 2.88 10.14 -15.94
CA GLU A 205 3.79 10.01 -17.08
C GLU A 205 5.23 9.73 -16.65
N ASN A 206 5.78 10.54 -15.74
CA ASN A 206 7.15 10.33 -15.24
C ASN A 206 7.31 8.98 -14.53
N PHE A 207 6.31 8.57 -13.77
CA PHE A 207 6.34 7.27 -13.09
C PHE A 207 6.43 6.13 -14.11
N PHE A 208 5.58 6.12 -15.13
CA PHE A 208 5.61 5.07 -16.15
C PHE A 208 6.86 5.11 -17.01
N THR A 209 7.33 6.30 -17.40
CA THR A 209 8.58 6.46 -18.16
C THR A 209 9.77 5.87 -17.41
N LEU A 210 9.86 6.11 -16.09
CA LEU A 210 10.98 5.62 -15.30
C LEU A 210 10.83 4.16 -14.87
N ARG A 211 9.60 3.67 -14.60
CA ARG A 211 9.40 2.39 -13.91
C ARG A 211 8.83 1.27 -14.79
N CYS A 212 8.28 1.61 -15.96
CA CYS A 212 7.94 0.62 -16.98
C CYS A 212 9.08 0.40 -18.01
N ASP A 213 10.29 0.75 -17.65
CA ASP A 213 11.52 0.45 -18.37
C ASP A 213 12.18 -0.79 -17.75
N PHE A 214 12.09 -1.92 -18.44
CA PHE A 214 12.58 -3.21 -17.97
C PHE A 214 14.11 -3.25 -17.81
N GLU A 215 14.85 -2.53 -18.69
CA GLU A 215 16.30 -2.57 -18.71
C GLU A 215 16.95 -1.79 -17.57
N HIS A 216 16.26 -0.76 -17.06
CA HIS A 216 16.84 0.18 -16.09
C HIS A 216 16.09 0.22 -14.76
N THR A 217 15.08 -0.64 -14.56
CA THR A 217 14.29 -0.65 -13.34
C THR A 217 14.53 -1.92 -12.53
N TYR A 218 14.60 -1.79 -11.21
CA TYR A 218 14.57 -2.93 -10.30
C TYR A 218 13.33 -3.78 -10.57
N ILE A 219 13.51 -5.07 -10.91
CA ILE A 219 12.44 -5.95 -11.41
C ILE A 219 11.16 -5.93 -10.55
N PRO A 220 11.23 -6.02 -9.22
CA PRO A 220 10.02 -5.94 -8.39
C PRO A 220 9.26 -4.62 -8.52
N PHE A 221 9.96 -3.52 -8.79
CA PHE A 221 9.31 -2.23 -9.01
C PHE A 221 8.73 -2.11 -10.44
N TYR A 222 9.43 -2.66 -11.43
CA TYR A 222 8.90 -2.78 -12.78
C TYR A 222 7.60 -3.57 -12.80
N ALA A 223 7.56 -4.75 -12.16
CA ALA A 223 6.36 -5.58 -12.04
C ALA A 223 5.17 -4.77 -11.48
N PHE A 224 5.40 -4.05 -10.39
CA PHE A 224 4.36 -3.21 -9.80
C PHE A 224 3.91 -2.07 -10.73
N ALA A 225 4.85 -1.37 -11.37
CA ALA A 225 4.54 -0.25 -12.28
C ALA A 225 3.72 -0.71 -13.50
N VAL A 226 4.01 -1.89 -14.05
CA VAL A 226 3.23 -2.49 -15.14
C VAL A 226 1.79 -2.76 -14.71
N LEU A 227 1.57 -3.30 -13.50
CA LEU A 227 0.22 -3.51 -12.96
C LEU A 227 -0.54 -2.20 -12.71
N VAL A 228 0.13 -1.17 -12.20
CA VAL A 228 -0.47 0.15 -12.04
C VAL A 228 -0.90 0.71 -13.40
N ARG A 229 -0.03 0.62 -14.42
CA ARG A 229 -0.36 1.05 -15.78
C ARG A 229 -1.57 0.29 -16.35
N GLU A 230 -1.61 -1.02 -16.15
CA GLU A 230 -2.73 -1.84 -16.61
C GLU A 230 -4.03 -1.52 -15.84
N ALA A 231 -3.96 -1.33 -14.53
CA ALA A 231 -5.11 -0.94 -13.72
C ALA A 231 -5.71 0.42 -14.17
N LEU A 232 -4.86 1.39 -14.51
CA LEU A 232 -5.31 2.66 -15.07
C LEU A 232 -5.92 2.51 -16.47
N ARG A 233 -5.36 1.60 -17.28
CA ARG A 233 -5.83 1.35 -18.66
C ARG A 233 -7.25 0.77 -18.68
N VAL A 234 -7.55 -0.13 -17.76
CA VAL A 234 -8.89 -0.78 -17.70
C VAL A 234 -9.90 0.02 -16.87
N SER A 235 -9.44 1.00 -16.11
CA SER A 235 -10.34 1.86 -15.33
C SER A 235 -11.04 2.87 -16.23
N THR A 236 -12.32 3.09 -15.95
CA THR A 236 -13.11 4.12 -16.63
C THR A 236 -13.33 5.29 -15.66
N PRO A 237 -12.80 6.48 -15.95
CA PRO A 237 -12.97 7.63 -15.07
C PRO A 237 -14.42 8.12 -15.06
N THR A 238 -14.89 8.52 -13.88
CA THR A 238 -16.14 9.26 -13.73
C THR A 238 -15.85 10.75 -13.83
N ILE A 239 -16.65 11.50 -14.58
CA ILE A 239 -16.58 12.96 -14.57
C ILE A 239 -17.27 13.44 -13.31
N GLY A 240 -16.56 14.22 -12.47
CA GLY A 240 -17.11 14.68 -11.20
C GLY A 240 -16.30 15.78 -10.55
N GLU A 241 -16.98 16.50 -9.65
CA GLU A 241 -16.38 17.59 -8.89
C GLU A 241 -15.66 17.10 -7.62
N TYR A 242 -15.84 15.80 -7.26
CA TYR A 242 -15.32 15.23 -6.03
C TYR A 242 -14.45 14.02 -6.33
N HIS A 243 -13.28 13.97 -5.72
CA HIS A 243 -12.45 12.78 -5.63
C HIS A 243 -12.42 12.33 -4.18
N THR A 244 -13.29 11.37 -3.85
CA THR A 244 -13.49 10.86 -2.49
C THR A 244 -13.37 9.34 -2.50
N PRO A 245 -12.13 8.79 -2.44
CA PRO A 245 -11.91 7.35 -2.38
C PRO A 245 -12.69 6.72 -1.22
N PHE A 246 -13.14 5.48 -1.43
CA PHE A 246 -13.84 4.68 -0.41
C PHE A 246 -15.20 5.18 0.06
N LEU A 247 -15.75 6.28 -0.48
CA LEU A 247 -17.15 6.60 -0.31
C LEU A 247 -18.00 5.78 -1.28
N THR A 248 -19.12 5.26 -0.79
CA THR A 248 -20.12 4.58 -1.63
C THR A 248 -20.81 5.58 -2.57
N GLY A 249 -21.49 5.08 -3.61
CA GLY A 249 -22.29 5.93 -4.51
C GLY A 249 -23.37 6.74 -3.75
N GLU A 250 -23.99 6.11 -2.74
CA GLU A 250 -25.03 6.74 -1.91
C GLU A 250 -24.44 7.89 -1.06
N GLU A 251 -23.25 7.70 -0.49
CA GLU A 251 -22.54 8.74 0.27
C GLU A 251 -22.06 9.88 -0.63
N LYS A 252 -21.57 9.57 -1.83
CA LYS A 252 -21.18 10.58 -2.82
C LYS A 252 -22.35 11.47 -3.24
N ASN A 253 -23.56 10.92 -3.31
CA ASN A 253 -24.77 11.68 -3.61
C ASN A 253 -25.19 12.66 -2.49
N GLN A 254 -24.62 12.54 -1.29
CA GLN A 254 -24.86 13.46 -0.17
C GLN A 254 -23.89 14.64 -0.15
N LEU A 255 -22.84 14.61 -0.97
CA LEU A 255 -21.86 15.70 -1.04
C LEU A 255 -22.52 16.96 -1.64
N THR A 256 -22.30 18.10 -0.99
CA THR A 256 -22.90 19.39 -1.34
C THR A 256 -22.01 20.26 -2.21
N GLY A 257 -20.71 19.93 -2.33
CA GLY A 257 -19.70 20.77 -2.98
C GLY A 257 -19.07 21.81 -2.06
N ASN A 258 -19.40 21.77 -0.80
CA ASN A 258 -18.82 22.64 0.22
C ASN A 258 -18.02 21.81 1.22
N MET A 259 -16.69 22.00 1.26
CA MET A 259 -15.79 21.22 2.12
C MET A 259 -16.16 21.33 3.61
N PHE A 260 -16.72 22.44 4.07
CA PHE A 260 -17.19 22.60 5.45
C PHE A 260 -18.44 21.77 5.74
N ALA A 261 -19.42 21.81 4.84
CA ALA A 261 -20.66 21.05 5.00
C ALA A 261 -20.41 19.54 4.88
N ASP A 262 -19.44 19.15 4.04
CA ASP A 262 -19.13 17.76 3.71
C ASP A 262 -18.07 17.14 4.64
N GLN A 263 -17.58 17.87 5.65
CA GLN A 263 -16.44 17.48 6.49
C GLN A 263 -16.52 16.05 7.04
N GLY A 264 -17.71 15.61 7.48
CA GLY A 264 -17.89 14.24 8.01
C GLY A 264 -17.58 13.16 6.98
N LEU A 265 -18.03 13.29 5.74
CA LEU A 265 -17.76 12.34 4.66
C LEU A 265 -16.31 12.43 4.19
N LEU A 266 -15.71 13.62 4.16
CA LEU A 266 -14.30 13.79 3.81
C LEU A 266 -13.38 13.15 4.87
N MET A 267 -13.73 13.30 6.17
CA MET A 267 -13.05 12.63 7.27
C MET A 267 -13.14 11.10 7.15
N LYS A 268 -14.32 10.56 6.81
CA LYS A 268 -14.50 9.13 6.54
C LYS A 268 -13.59 8.67 5.41
N SER A 269 -13.65 9.30 4.26
CA SER A 269 -12.82 8.95 3.10
C SER A 269 -11.33 8.93 3.44
N SER A 270 -10.84 9.96 4.11
CA SER A 270 -9.45 10.10 4.54
C SER A 270 -9.03 9.03 5.54
N SER A 271 -9.86 8.75 6.54
CA SER A 271 -9.53 7.78 7.59
C SER A 271 -9.50 6.33 7.08
N VAL A 272 -10.35 6.02 6.08
CA VAL A 272 -10.30 4.72 5.41
C VAL A 272 -8.97 4.55 4.69
N ALA A 273 -8.49 5.58 3.99
CA ALA A 273 -7.16 5.56 3.36
C ALA A 273 -6.02 5.31 4.38
N ALA A 274 -6.16 5.81 5.61
CA ALA A 274 -5.19 5.56 6.68
C ALA A 274 -5.19 4.12 7.20
N ASN A 275 -6.33 3.41 7.08
CA ASN A 275 -6.56 2.10 7.71
C ASN A 275 -6.51 0.91 6.76
N ILE A 276 -6.38 1.14 5.47
CA ILE A 276 -6.61 0.14 4.41
C ILE A 276 -5.86 -1.18 4.61
N SER A 277 -4.68 -1.12 5.22
CA SER A 277 -3.80 -2.29 5.37
C SER A 277 -4.11 -3.16 6.61
N TYR A 278 -5.07 -2.80 7.48
CA TYR A 278 -5.25 -3.50 8.75
C TYR A 278 -6.64 -3.44 9.42
N ARG A 279 -7.64 -2.82 8.80
CA ARG A 279 -9.01 -2.79 9.36
C ARG A 279 -10.07 -2.71 8.27
N ASP A 280 -11.19 -3.39 8.51
CA ASP A 280 -12.42 -3.18 7.74
C ASP A 280 -13.04 -1.84 8.12
N ALA A 281 -13.33 -1.01 7.13
CA ALA A 281 -13.86 0.33 7.30
C ALA A 281 -15.41 0.36 7.33
N ALA A 282 -16.03 -0.64 7.92
CA ALA A 282 -17.48 -0.82 7.85
C ALA A 282 -18.28 0.21 8.68
N ASP A 283 -17.70 0.79 9.75
CA ASP A 283 -18.41 1.75 10.61
C ASP A 283 -18.06 3.19 10.23
N THR A 284 -19.03 3.89 9.64
CA THR A 284 -18.90 5.31 9.24
C THR A 284 -18.54 6.22 10.42
N GLN A 285 -19.20 6.05 11.57
CA GLN A 285 -18.96 6.91 12.74
C GLN A 285 -17.58 6.64 13.37
N ALA A 286 -17.14 5.37 13.40
CA ALA A 286 -15.80 5.04 13.87
C ALA A 286 -14.72 5.60 12.93
N SER A 287 -14.98 5.61 11.61
CA SER A 287 -14.09 6.20 10.61
C SER A 287 -14.00 7.72 10.75
N ILE A 288 -15.10 8.42 10.98
CA ILE A 288 -15.11 9.87 11.23
C ILE A 288 -14.29 10.20 12.48
N ARG A 289 -14.58 9.54 13.60
CA ARG A 289 -13.82 9.73 14.87
C ARG A 289 -12.33 9.42 14.73
N LEU A 290 -11.97 8.47 13.86
CA LEU A 290 -10.56 8.22 13.57
C LEU A 290 -9.94 9.39 12.79
N GLY A 291 -10.64 9.92 11.78
CA GLY A 291 -10.18 11.07 11.00
C GLY A 291 -9.93 12.29 11.90
N GLU A 292 -10.85 12.60 12.81
CA GLU A 292 -10.71 13.68 13.80
C GLU A 292 -9.45 13.47 14.67
N ARG A 293 -9.25 12.27 15.21
CA ARG A 293 -8.05 11.96 16.01
C ARG A 293 -6.74 12.05 15.21
N LEU A 294 -6.75 11.68 13.92
CA LEU A 294 -5.58 11.79 13.05
C LEU A 294 -5.25 13.27 12.79
N LEU A 295 -6.25 14.09 12.57
CA LEU A 295 -6.11 15.54 12.40
C LEU A 295 -5.54 16.18 13.67
N ASP A 296 -6.15 15.92 14.84
CA ASP A 296 -5.70 16.43 16.14
C ASP A 296 -4.25 16.04 16.47
N ALA A 297 -3.84 14.83 16.04
CA ALA A 297 -2.48 14.33 16.21
C ALA A 297 -1.49 14.81 15.13
N GLY A 298 -1.93 15.64 14.19
CA GLY A 298 -1.08 16.16 13.10
C GLY A 298 -0.76 15.16 11.99
N HIS A 299 -1.47 14.05 11.90
CA HIS A 299 -1.28 13.05 10.84
C HIS A 299 -2.00 13.47 9.56
N MET A 300 -1.35 14.32 8.75
CA MET A 300 -1.96 14.97 7.60
C MET A 300 -2.00 14.14 6.31
N SER A 301 -1.16 13.10 6.18
CA SER A 301 -1.08 12.31 4.93
C SER A 301 -2.39 11.63 4.49
N PRO A 302 -3.31 11.17 5.37
CA PRO A 302 -4.59 10.60 4.93
C PRO A 302 -5.49 11.59 4.19
N PHE A 303 -5.39 12.87 4.53
CA PHE A 303 -6.19 13.94 3.94
C PHE A 303 -5.69 14.38 2.56
N GLU A 304 -4.58 13.81 2.09
CA GLU A 304 -4.04 14.05 0.75
C GLU A 304 -4.75 13.27 -0.36
N HIS A 305 -5.55 12.25 0.00
CA HIS A 305 -6.25 11.39 -0.97
C HIS A 305 -7.60 11.95 -1.41
N VAL A 306 -8.09 12.97 -0.73
CA VAL A 306 -9.39 13.58 -0.97
C VAL A 306 -9.21 14.95 -1.60
N ALA A 307 -10.00 15.26 -2.64
CA ALA A 307 -9.92 16.54 -3.34
C ALA A 307 -11.25 16.92 -4.00
N TYR A 308 -11.38 18.22 -4.28
CA TYR A 308 -12.44 18.80 -5.09
C TYR A 308 -11.87 19.39 -6.38
N ALA A 309 -12.66 19.37 -7.45
CA ALA A 309 -12.31 20.05 -8.68
C ALA A 309 -12.22 21.57 -8.42
N SER A 310 -11.04 22.15 -8.67
CA SER A 310 -10.81 23.56 -8.46
C SER A 310 -11.65 24.42 -9.39
N THR A 311 -12.19 25.51 -8.86
CA THR A 311 -12.90 26.51 -9.68
C THR A 311 -11.95 27.42 -10.46
N ALA A 312 -10.70 27.50 -10.05
CA ALA A 312 -9.64 28.30 -10.67
C ALA A 312 -8.45 27.43 -11.08
N LEU A 313 -7.89 27.69 -12.26
CA LEU A 313 -6.64 27.06 -12.68
C LEU A 313 -5.49 27.54 -11.80
N GLY A 314 -4.61 26.59 -11.41
CA GLY A 314 -3.42 26.91 -10.62
C GLY A 314 -3.72 27.20 -9.15
N THR A 315 -4.73 26.57 -8.57
CA THR A 315 -5.08 26.75 -7.16
C THR A 315 -3.90 26.52 -6.22
N PRO A 316 -3.68 27.39 -5.21
CA PRO A 316 -2.69 27.16 -4.16
C PRO A 316 -3.06 25.97 -3.25
N LEU A 317 -4.31 25.52 -3.26
CA LEU A 317 -4.77 24.37 -2.49
C LEU A 317 -4.50 23.02 -3.16
N GLY A 318 -3.91 22.99 -4.35
CA GLY A 318 -3.64 21.75 -5.10
C GLY A 318 -2.61 20.82 -4.45
N GLY A 319 -1.67 21.36 -3.72
CA GLY A 319 -0.60 20.56 -3.12
C GLY A 319 0.19 19.78 -4.19
N ASN A 320 0.42 18.50 -3.94
CA ASN A 320 1.08 17.59 -4.90
C ASN A 320 0.13 17.04 -5.99
N LEU A 321 -1.17 17.33 -5.93
CA LEU A 321 -2.15 16.95 -6.94
C LEU A 321 -2.18 17.92 -8.14
N GLY A 322 -1.51 19.05 -8.03
CA GLY A 322 -1.45 20.06 -9.09
C GLY A 322 -2.63 21.04 -9.07
N GLY A 323 -2.68 21.92 -10.07
CA GLY A 323 -3.53 23.11 -10.06
C GLY A 323 -4.99 22.92 -10.51
N LEU A 324 -5.45 21.67 -10.73
CA LEU A 324 -6.84 21.37 -11.11
C LEU A 324 -7.68 20.85 -9.94
N TRP A 325 -7.06 20.49 -8.85
CA TRP A 325 -7.70 19.87 -7.71
C TRP A 325 -7.35 20.60 -6.42
N ASP A 326 -8.38 20.98 -5.63
CA ASP A 326 -8.21 21.50 -4.28
C ASP A 326 -8.10 20.32 -3.31
N GLN A 327 -6.92 20.12 -2.75
CA GLN A 327 -6.61 19.01 -1.86
C GLN A 327 -7.16 19.28 -0.45
N TYR A 328 -7.91 18.34 0.11
CA TYR A 328 -8.54 18.52 1.43
C TYR A 328 -7.52 18.80 2.55
N ARG A 329 -6.35 18.19 2.51
CA ARG A 329 -5.24 18.53 3.43
C ARG A 329 -4.92 20.02 3.41
N ARG A 330 -4.80 20.63 2.23
CA ARG A 330 -4.45 22.06 2.10
C ARG A 330 -5.53 22.98 2.60
N PHE A 331 -6.78 22.59 2.43
CA PHE A 331 -7.91 23.28 3.02
C PHE A 331 -7.83 23.27 4.55
N LEU A 332 -7.59 22.11 5.18
CA LEU A 332 -7.44 22.01 6.64
C LEU A 332 -6.24 22.80 7.17
N GLU A 333 -5.11 22.82 6.46
CA GLU A 333 -3.92 23.62 6.85
C GLU A 333 -4.20 25.12 6.80
N THR A 334 -5.00 25.58 5.84
CA THR A 334 -5.36 27.01 5.71
C THR A 334 -6.29 27.46 6.83
N GLU A 335 -7.26 26.62 7.20
CA GLU A 335 -8.17 26.89 8.31
C GLU A 335 -7.44 26.94 9.66
N ASN A 336 -6.54 25.99 9.91
CA ASN A 336 -5.77 25.96 11.16
C ASN A 336 -4.76 27.11 11.30
N ASN A 337 -4.30 27.71 10.20
CA ASN A 337 -3.41 28.88 10.24
C ASN A 337 -4.13 30.22 10.49
N ASN A 338 -5.46 30.23 10.47
CA ASN A 338 -6.29 31.40 10.81
C ASN A 338 -6.74 31.40 12.28
N LEU A 339 -6.27 30.43 13.10
CA LEU A 339 -6.40 30.38 14.56
C LEU A 339 -5.11 30.82 15.24
#